data_0d0ce4ac1a0d4be37a8ce643dbea9a36
#
_entry.id   0d0ce4ac1a0d4be37a8ce643dbea9a36
#
_cell.length_a   1.000
_cell.length_b   1.000
_cell.length_c   1.000
_cell.angle_alpha   90.00
_cell.angle_beta   90.00
_cell.angle_gamma   90.00
#
_symmetry.space_group_name_H-M   'P 1'
#
loop_
_entity.id
_entity.type
_entity.pdbx_description
1 polymer ?
#
loop_
_entity_poly.entity_id
_entity_poly.type
_entity_poly.pdbx_seq_one_letter_code
_entity_poly.pdbx_strand_id
1 'polypeptide(L)'
;PDVSTVIAFGDLQKLKKNKSSRQFFIEPFIEDSITNKSQLDLLKEEIFNKSPFYDKFLINSETKAVRTAINLRTEVVNTVKREEFVVNILEPRVKIFEEKYNLDVRISGMPYVRTKYSQTIKAELGKFLILAALVTSIIFFLFFRSFRATIISVFTVSIGVMWTLGIVGLLGYELTVLTAITVSYTHLRAHETQRY
;
A
#
# COMPACT_ATOMS: atom_id res chain seq x y z
N PRO A 1 -4.60 -10.39 14.65
CA PRO A 1 -5.85 -10.88 14.05
C PRO A 1 -5.92 -10.60 12.56
N ASP A 2 -5.22 -9.57 12.02
CA ASP A 2 -5.29 -9.13 10.63
C ASP A 2 -4.32 -9.87 9.70
N VAL A 3 -3.30 -10.50 10.27
CA VAL A 3 -2.28 -11.28 9.56
C VAL A 3 -2.68 -12.75 9.53
N SER A 4 -2.58 -13.37 8.35
CA SER A 4 -2.80 -14.81 8.16
C SER A 4 -1.53 -15.60 8.43
N THR A 5 -0.43 -15.21 7.80
CA THR A 5 0.85 -15.92 7.87
C THR A 5 1.99 -14.92 7.73
N VAL A 6 3.05 -15.17 8.48
CA VAL A 6 4.33 -14.48 8.31
C VAL A 6 5.36 -15.51 7.94
N ILE A 7 6.11 -15.28 6.89
CA ILE A 7 7.23 -16.12 6.47
C ILE A 7 8.48 -15.25 6.59
N ALA A 8 9.29 -15.55 7.56
CA ALA A 8 10.53 -14.83 7.84
C ALA A 8 11.74 -15.72 7.58
N PHE A 9 12.90 -15.12 7.66
CA PHE A 9 14.18 -15.84 7.50
C PHE A 9 14.34 -17.02 8.46
N GLY A 10 13.82 -16.90 9.69
CA GLY A 10 13.84 -17.99 10.68
C GLY A 10 12.98 -19.20 10.32
N ASP A 11 12.02 -19.03 9.42
CA ASP A 11 11.10 -20.10 9.01
C ASP A 11 11.63 -20.92 7.81
N LEU A 12 12.83 -20.59 7.31
CA LEU A 12 13.42 -21.27 6.18
C LEU A 12 13.73 -22.72 6.50
N GLN A 13 13.40 -23.60 5.56
CA GLN A 13 13.57 -25.05 5.70
C GLN A 13 14.44 -25.59 4.58
N LYS A 14 15.27 -26.58 4.88
CA LYS A 14 16.08 -27.30 3.90
C LYS A 14 15.59 -28.72 3.72
N LEU A 15 15.64 -29.18 2.47
CA LEU A 15 15.31 -30.56 2.12
C LEU A 15 16.57 -31.41 2.20
N LYS A 16 16.58 -32.41 3.07
CA LYS A 16 17.71 -33.31 3.25
C LYS A 16 17.30 -34.72 2.86
N LYS A 17 18.15 -35.38 2.08
CA LYS A 17 17.92 -36.75 1.66
C LYS A 17 18.58 -37.72 2.65
N ASN A 18 17.78 -38.62 3.21
CA ASN A 18 18.32 -39.71 3.98
C ASN A 18 18.89 -40.77 3.04
N LYS A 19 20.20 -41.03 3.12
CA LYS A 19 20.89 -41.98 2.24
C LYS A 19 20.47 -43.42 2.46
N SER A 20 20.04 -43.77 3.66
CA SER A 20 19.64 -45.16 4.01
C SER A 20 18.18 -45.47 3.66
N SER A 21 17.25 -44.55 3.83
CA SER A 21 15.82 -44.79 3.56
C SER A 21 15.33 -44.25 2.20
N ARG A 22 16.19 -43.59 1.43
CA ARG A 22 15.82 -42.87 0.19
C ARG A 22 14.66 -41.87 0.33
N GLN A 23 14.33 -41.47 1.54
CA GLN A 23 13.29 -40.49 1.83
C GLN A 23 13.87 -39.12 2.01
N PHE A 24 13.07 -38.10 1.66
CA PHE A 24 13.40 -36.71 1.93
C PHE A 24 12.72 -36.29 3.23
N PHE A 25 13.44 -35.54 4.06
CA PHE A 25 12.89 -34.94 5.24
C PHE A 25 13.24 -33.45 5.27
N ILE A 26 12.41 -32.68 5.95
CA ILE A 26 12.50 -31.24 6.02
C ILE A 26 13.12 -30.87 7.37
N GLU A 27 14.23 -30.12 7.33
CA GLU A 27 14.89 -29.59 8.52
C GLU A 27 14.89 -28.05 8.47
N PRO A 28 14.73 -27.37 9.59
CA PRO A 28 14.93 -25.91 9.61
C PRO A 28 16.39 -25.58 9.28
N PHE A 29 16.61 -24.41 8.65
CA PHE A 29 17.99 -23.91 8.44
C PHE A 29 18.64 -23.49 9.75
N ILE A 30 17.85 -22.98 10.69
CA ILE A 30 18.30 -22.54 12.00
C ILE A 30 17.73 -23.52 13.02
N GLU A 31 18.60 -24.41 13.51
CA GLU A 31 18.22 -25.44 14.50
C GLU A 31 18.29 -24.92 15.93
N ASP A 32 19.25 -24.00 16.21
CA ASP A 32 19.49 -23.41 17.52
C ASP A 32 19.86 -21.92 17.42
N SER A 33 19.89 -21.24 18.56
CA SER A 33 20.37 -19.85 18.64
C SER A 33 21.84 -19.78 18.25
N ILE A 34 22.10 -19.01 17.20
CA ILE A 34 23.46 -18.79 16.69
C ILE A 34 24.26 -18.00 17.72
N THR A 35 25.20 -18.66 18.37
CA THR A 35 26.05 -18.06 19.40
C THR A 35 27.44 -17.67 18.88
N ASN A 36 27.85 -18.19 17.74
CA ASN A 36 29.21 -18.00 17.25
C ASN A 36 29.24 -17.38 15.83
N LYS A 37 30.16 -16.44 15.62
CA LYS A 37 30.35 -15.75 14.33
C LYS A 37 30.66 -16.71 13.19
N SER A 38 31.46 -17.75 13.45
CA SER A 38 31.80 -18.77 12.46
C SER A 38 30.57 -19.57 11.98
N GLN A 39 29.63 -19.85 12.89
CA GLN A 39 28.36 -20.52 12.53
C GLN A 39 27.48 -19.61 11.67
N LEU A 40 27.46 -18.30 11.96
CA LEU A 40 26.74 -17.33 11.17
C LEU A 40 27.30 -17.23 9.75
N ASP A 41 28.61 -17.22 9.59
CA ASP A 41 29.25 -17.12 8.27
C ASP A 41 29.03 -18.38 7.42
N LEU A 42 29.07 -19.56 8.02
CA LEU A 42 28.72 -20.83 7.37
C LEU A 42 27.23 -20.84 6.95
N LEU A 43 26.34 -20.40 7.80
CA LEU A 43 24.92 -20.30 7.51
C LEU A 43 24.64 -19.31 6.37
N LYS A 44 25.29 -18.17 6.35
CA LYS A 44 25.22 -17.21 5.24
C LYS A 44 25.67 -17.85 3.92
N GLU A 45 26.79 -18.56 3.92
CA GLU A 45 27.29 -19.25 2.73
C GLU A 45 26.29 -20.31 2.24
N GLU A 46 25.75 -21.11 3.14
CA GLU A 46 24.75 -22.14 2.80
C GLU A 46 23.49 -21.52 2.21
N ILE A 47 22.98 -20.46 2.79
CA ILE A 47 21.74 -19.81 2.36
C ILE A 47 21.92 -19.06 1.06
N PHE A 48 22.96 -18.23 0.94
CA PHE A 48 23.14 -17.38 -0.24
C PHE A 48 23.73 -18.12 -1.45
N ASN A 49 24.54 -19.16 -1.24
CA ASN A 49 25.26 -19.83 -2.32
C ASN A 49 24.73 -21.24 -2.64
N LYS A 50 24.11 -21.92 -1.67
CA LYS A 50 23.73 -23.34 -1.82
C LYS A 50 22.21 -23.59 -1.83
N SER A 51 21.39 -22.53 -1.74
CA SER A 51 19.95 -22.66 -1.65
C SER A 51 19.21 -21.95 -2.79
N PRO A 52 19.33 -22.47 -4.04
CA PRO A 52 18.73 -21.82 -5.22
C PRO A 52 17.20 -21.72 -5.16
N PHE A 53 16.55 -22.55 -4.34
CA PHE A 53 15.10 -22.54 -4.17
C PHE A 53 14.57 -21.22 -3.56
N TYR A 54 15.34 -20.61 -2.66
CA TYR A 54 14.96 -19.37 -2.00
C TYR A 54 15.51 -18.11 -2.68
N ASP A 55 16.44 -18.31 -3.66
CA ASP A 55 17.00 -17.19 -4.40
C ASP A 55 15.92 -16.45 -5.21
N LYS A 56 15.97 -15.12 -5.20
CA LYS A 56 15.00 -14.21 -5.81
C LYS A 56 13.61 -14.20 -5.16
N PHE A 57 13.28 -15.16 -4.31
CA PHE A 57 11.99 -15.20 -3.62
C PHE A 57 12.07 -14.57 -2.22
N LEU A 58 12.81 -15.16 -1.30
CA LEU A 58 13.02 -14.65 0.06
C LEU A 58 14.40 -14.03 0.26
N ILE A 59 15.34 -14.42 -0.58
CA ILE A 59 16.74 -13.99 -0.51
C ILE A 59 17.15 -13.53 -1.91
N ASN A 60 18.00 -12.51 -1.96
CA ASN A 60 18.64 -12.10 -3.19
C ASN A 60 20.16 -12.27 -3.02
N SER A 61 20.74 -13.22 -3.73
CA SER A 61 22.18 -13.55 -3.63
C SER A 61 23.09 -12.43 -4.11
N GLU A 62 22.62 -11.60 -5.05
CA GLU A 62 23.40 -10.48 -5.61
C GLU A 62 23.43 -9.29 -4.66
N THR A 63 22.25 -8.87 -4.17
CA THR A 63 22.11 -7.68 -3.31
C THR A 63 22.26 -7.98 -1.83
N LYS A 64 22.31 -9.26 -1.44
CA LYS A 64 22.27 -9.74 -0.04
C LYS A 64 21.03 -9.29 0.73
N ALA A 65 19.98 -8.94 0.02
CA ALA A 65 18.71 -8.55 0.62
C ALA A 65 17.93 -9.78 1.09
N VAL A 66 17.35 -9.66 2.27
CA VAL A 66 16.45 -10.66 2.85
C VAL A 66 15.04 -10.09 2.89
N ARG A 67 14.05 -10.89 2.52
CA ARG A 67 12.64 -10.51 2.51
C ARG A 67 11.87 -11.28 3.58
N THR A 68 10.95 -10.57 4.21
CA THR A 68 9.94 -11.17 5.07
C THR A 68 8.59 -11.00 4.37
N ALA A 69 7.87 -12.08 4.15
CA ALA A 69 6.54 -12.04 3.54
C ALA A 69 5.47 -12.05 4.63
N ILE A 70 4.62 -11.01 4.62
CA ILE A 70 3.49 -10.88 5.53
C ILE A 70 2.21 -11.03 4.71
N ASN A 71 1.46 -12.10 4.93
CA ASN A 71 0.19 -12.33 4.27
C ASN A 71 -0.95 -11.82 5.14
N LEU A 72 -1.71 -10.86 4.63
CA LEU A 72 -2.92 -10.40 5.28
C LEU A 72 -4.09 -11.34 4.98
N ARG A 73 -5.05 -11.43 5.89
CA ARG A 73 -6.29 -12.15 5.65
C ARG A 73 -7.08 -11.51 4.52
N THR A 74 -7.73 -12.31 3.70
CA THR A 74 -8.51 -11.85 2.54
C THR A 74 -9.59 -10.83 2.93
N GLU A 75 -10.17 -10.99 4.11
CA GLU A 75 -11.18 -10.10 4.67
C GLU A 75 -10.64 -8.70 5.02
N VAL A 76 -9.33 -8.58 5.25
CA VAL A 76 -8.66 -7.32 5.62
C VAL A 76 -8.16 -6.57 4.39
N VAL A 77 -7.68 -7.31 3.36
CA VAL A 77 -6.98 -6.76 2.19
C VAL A 77 -7.81 -5.69 1.44
N ASN A 78 -9.12 -5.86 1.36
CA ASN A 78 -10.01 -4.97 0.61
C ASN A 78 -10.84 -4.03 1.50
N THR A 79 -10.45 -3.85 2.76
CA THR A 79 -11.19 -3.01 3.73
C THR A 79 -10.32 -1.90 4.30
N VAL A 80 -10.95 -0.98 5.04
CA VAL A 80 -10.27 0.10 5.80
C VAL A 80 -9.26 -0.47 6.80
N LYS A 81 -9.48 -1.67 7.32
CA LYS A 81 -8.55 -2.35 8.25
C LYS A 81 -7.16 -2.54 7.65
N ARG A 82 -7.04 -2.70 6.32
CA ARG A 82 -5.74 -2.72 5.64
C ARG A 82 -4.98 -1.42 5.86
N GLU A 83 -5.65 -0.27 5.72
CA GLU A 83 -5.03 1.05 5.92
C GLU A 83 -4.59 1.22 7.38
N GLU A 84 -5.45 0.84 8.33
CA GLU A 84 -5.13 0.88 9.76
C GLU A 84 -3.93 -0.01 10.09
N PHE A 85 -3.89 -1.23 9.57
CA PHE A 85 -2.76 -2.14 9.77
C PHE A 85 -1.46 -1.57 9.21
N VAL A 86 -1.48 -1.07 7.97
CA VAL A 86 -0.27 -0.55 7.31
C VAL A 86 0.27 0.68 8.04
N VAL A 87 -0.60 1.65 8.33
CA VAL A 87 -0.19 2.98 8.84
C VAL A 87 0.10 2.94 10.35
N ASN A 88 -0.76 2.25 11.12
CA ASN A 88 -0.70 2.31 12.58
C ASN A 88 0.11 1.15 13.19
N ILE A 89 0.33 0.06 12.45
CA ILE A 89 1.03 -1.11 12.99
C ILE A 89 2.32 -1.38 12.23
N LEU A 90 2.26 -1.53 10.91
CA LEU A 90 3.40 -1.97 10.12
C LEU A 90 4.49 -0.89 10.02
N GLU A 91 4.15 0.30 9.54
CA GLU A 91 5.13 1.38 9.36
C GLU A 91 5.85 1.79 10.65
N PRO A 92 5.16 2.01 11.79
CA PRO A 92 5.85 2.37 13.01
C PRO A 92 6.80 1.27 13.50
N ARG A 93 6.41 0.00 13.35
CA ARG A 93 7.28 -1.13 13.75
C ARG A 93 8.50 -1.26 12.87
N VAL A 94 8.33 -1.09 11.55
CA VAL A 94 9.45 -1.09 10.61
C VAL A 94 10.41 0.06 10.93
N LYS A 95 9.90 1.25 11.19
CA LYS A 95 10.73 2.40 11.55
C LYS A 95 11.53 2.18 12.84
N ILE A 96 10.91 1.62 13.87
CA ILE A 96 11.61 1.26 15.12
C ILE A 96 12.71 0.22 14.83
N PHE A 97 12.44 -0.73 13.94
CA PHE A 97 13.41 -1.75 13.55
C PHE A 97 14.58 -1.14 12.78
N GLU A 98 14.32 -0.24 11.81
CA GLU A 98 15.35 0.48 11.06
C GLU A 98 16.27 1.27 11.98
N GLU A 99 15.68 2.06 12.90
CA GLU A 99 16.43 2.86 13.86
C GLU A 99 17.28 1.98 14.82
N LYS A 100 16.69 0.88 15.30
CA LYS A 100 17.37 -0.02 16.25
C LYS A 100 18.58 -0.73 15.64
N TYR A 101 18.47 -1.16 14.39
CA TYR A 101 19.50 -1.99 13.74
C TYR A 101 20.30 -1.24 12.67
N ASN A 102 19.97 0.03 12.42
CA ASN A 102 20.57 0.88 11.39
C ASN A 102 20.55 0.19 10.01
N LEU A 103 19.39 -0.32 9.63
CA LEU A 103 19.17 -1.03 8.36
C LEU A 103 18.17 -0.26 7.50
N ASP A 104 18.34 -0.28 6.17
CA ASP A 104 17.35 0.22 5.20
C ASP A 104 16.30 -0.88 4.96
N VAL A 105 15.07 -0.66 5.42
CA VAL A 105 13.97 -1.61 5.26
C VAL A 105 12.95 -1.06 4.29
N ARG A 106 12.70 -1.76 3.21
CA ARG A 106 11.74 -1.36 2.20
C ARG A 106 10.47 -2.20 2.28
N ILE A 107 9.35 -1.53 2.46
CA ILE A 107 8.04 -2.17 2.44
C ILE A 107 7.52 -2.17 1.00
N SER A 108 7.06 -3.31 0.53
CA SER A 108 6.43 -3.45 -0.78
C SER A 108 5.25 -4.44 -0.72
N GLY A 109 4.48 -4.50 -1.80
CA GLY A 109 3.33 -5.38 -1.92
C GLY A 109 2.04 -4.62 -2.17
N MET A 110 1.06 -5.28 -2.81
CA MET A 110 -0.19 -4.64 -3.22
C MET A 110 -0.96 -3.96 -2.09
N PRO A 111 -1.09 -4.55 -0.88
CA PRO A 111 -1.77 -3.89 0.23
C PRO A 111 -1.12 -2.58 0.63
N TYR A 112 0.21 -2.54 0.68
CA TYR A 112 0.98 -1.34 1.01
C TYR A 112 0.85 -0.26 -0.06
N VAL A 113 1.07 -0.63 -1.34
CA VAL A 113 0.97 0.28 -2.47
C VAL A 113 -0.44 0.89 -2.56
N ARG A 114 -1.48 0.07 -2.44
CA ARG A 114 -2.87 0.57 -2.43
C ARG A 114 -3.14 1.56 -1.31
N THR A 115 -2.60 1.30 -0.12
CA THR A 115 -2.76 2.20 1.03
C THR A 115 -2.08 3.54 0.76
N LYS A 116 -0.83 3.54 0.33
CA LYS A 116 -0.09 4.77 0.02
C LYS A 116 -0.72 5.55 -1.12
N TYR A 117 -1.14 4.85 -2.16
CA TYR A 117 -1.82 5.48 -3.29
C TYR A 117 -3.14 6.13 -2.87
N SER A 118 -3.95 5.44 -2.04
CA SER A 118 -5.18 6.01 -1.51
C SER A 118 -4.95 7.26 -0.67
N GLN A 119 -3.93 7.26 0.19
CA GLN A 119 -3.58 8.43 0.99
C GLN A 119 -3.11 9.62 0.14
N THR A 120 -2.26 9.36 -0.86
CA THR A 120 -1.78 10.39 -1.78
C THR A 120 -2.94 11.00 -2.55
N ILE A 121 -3.84 10.17 -3.10
CA ILE A 121 -5.01 10.66 -3.82
C ILE A 121 -5.90 11.52 -2.93
N LYS A 122 -6.21 11.06 -1.70
CA LYS A 122 -7.02 11.85 -0.76
C LYS A 122 -6.41 13.23 -0.50
N ALA A 123 -5.10 13.28 -0.29
CA ALA A 123 -4.38 14.52 -0.05
C ALA A 123 -4.34 15.45 -1.28
N GLU A 124 -4.10 14.90 -2.47
CA GLU A 124 -4.06 15.65 -3.72
C GLU A 124 -5.45 16.16 -4.11
N LEU A 125 -6.48 15.35 -3.93
CA LEU A 125 -7.87 15.72 -4.21
C LEU A 125 -8.31 16.92 -3.37
N GLY A 126 -7.93 16.94 -2.09
CA GLY A 126 -8.18 18.10 -1.22
C GLY A 126 -7.52 19.38 -1.73
N LYS A 127 -6.24 19.31 -2.13
CA LYS A 127 -5.52 20.45 -2.70
C LYS A 127 -6.16 20.93 -4.01
N PHE A 128 -6.53 19.97 -4.88
CA PHE A 128 -7.17 20.28 -6.15
C PHE A 128 -8.53 20.97 -5.97
N LEU A 129 -9.35 20.50 -5.03
CA LEU A 129 -10.64 21.13 -4.72
C LEU A 129 -10.48 22.57 -4.23
N ILE A 130 -9.50 22.83 -3.36
CA ILE A 130 -9.22 24.19 -2.88
C ILE A 130 -8.77 25.09 -4.03
N LEU A 131 -7.85 24.61 -4.87
CA LEU A 131 -7.37 25.34 -6.05
C LEU A 131 -8.51 25.64 -7.04
N ALA A 132 -9.34 24.66 -7.33
CA ALA A 132 -10.50 24.81 -8.22
C ALA A 132 -11.50 25.85 -7.66
N ALA A 133 -11.79 25.79 -6.35
CA ALA A 133 -12.66 26.76 -5.70
C ALA A 133 -12.09 28.19 -5.78
N LEU A 134 -10.77 28.33 -5.61
CA LEU A 134 -10.08 29.63 -5.71
C LEU A 134 -10.18 30.20 -7.14
N VAL A 135 -9.83 29.40 -8.15
CA VAL A 135 -9.92 29.80 -9.56
C VAL A 135 -11.36 30.18 -9.94
N THR A 136 -12.33 29.36 -9.55
CA THR A 136 -13.75 29.62 -9.79
C THR A 136 -14.20 30.91 -9.11
N SER A 137 -13.75 31.17 -7.88
CA SER A 137 -14.04 32.41 -7.14
C SER A 137 -13.50 33.63 -7.87
N ILE A 138 -12.28 33.57 -8.39
CA ILE A 138 -11.67 34.67 -9.15
C ILE A 138 -12.48 34.94 -10.43
N ILE A 139 -12.83 33.89 -11.18
CA ILE A 139 -13.64 34.02 -12.40
C ILE A 139 -15.00 34.67 -12.10
N PHE A 140 -15.71 34.21 -11.08
CA PHE A 140 -16.98 34.81 -10.68
C PHE A 140 -16.84 36.26 -10.24
N PHE A 141 -15.78 36.58 -9.49
CA PHE A 141 -15.51 37.95 -9.07
C PHE A 141 -15.27 38.89 -10.26
N LEU A 142 -14.49 38.45 -11.25
CA LEU A 142 -14.21 39.23 -12.47
C LEU A 142 -15.49 39.41 -13.31
N PHE A 143 -16.34 38.41 -13.35
CA PHE A 143 -17.58 38.42 -14.14
C PHE A 143 -18.67 39.29 -13.50
N PHE A 144 -18.95 39.09 -12.22
CA PHE A 144 -20.02 39.78 -11.51
C PHE A 144 -19.59 41.12 -10.93
N ARG A 145 -18.30 41.36 -10.77
CA ARG A 145 -17.74 42.57 -10.09
C ARG A 145 -18.37 42.85 -8.73
N SER A 146 -18.94 41.84 -8.09
CA SER A 146 -19.64 41.96 -6.82
C SER A 146 -19.19 40.84 -5.88
N PHE A 147 -18.62 41.23 -4.74
CA PHE A 147 -18.16 40.31 -3.72
C PHE A 147 -19.32 39.46 -3.14
N ARG A 148 -20.49 40.06 -2.98
CA ARG A 148 -21.68 39.36 -2.47
C ARG A 148 -22.16 38.27 -3.43
N ALA A 149 -22.25 38.57 -4.71
CA ALA A 149 -22.67 37.59 -5.73
C ALA A 149 -21.66 36.43 -5.82
N THR A 150 -20.36 36.72 -5.78
CA THR A 150 -19.30 35.71 -5.79
C THR A 150 -19.41 34.78 -4.59
N ILE A 151 -19.56 35.31 -3.38
CA ILE A 151 -19.68 34.47 -2.16
C ILE A 151 -20.91 33.57 -2.23
N ILE A 152 -22.07 34.09 -2.62
CA ILE A 152 -23.30 33.29 -2.75
C ILE A 152 -23.10 32.18 -3.75
N SER A 153 -22.54 32.46 -4.92
CA SER A 153 -22.29 31.46 -5.97
C SER A 153 -21.33 30.37 -5.52
N VAL A 154 -20.20 30.75 -4.92
CA VAL A 154 -19.21 29.78 -4.39
C VAL A 154 -19.80 28.94 -3.28
N PHE A 155 -20.60 29.53 -2.39
CA PHE A 155 -21.27 28.81 -1.31
C PHE A 155 -22.26 27.77 -1.85
N THR A 156 -23.06 28.13 -2.86
CA THR A 156 -24.01 27.23 -3.51
C THR A 156 -23.29 26.04 -4.16
N VAL A 157 -22.19 26.30 -4.90
CA VAL A 157 -21.38 25.23 -5.50
C VAL A 157 -20.75 24.33 -4.43
N SER A 158 -20.24 24.93 -3.34
CA SER A 158 -19.65 24.18 -2.22
C SER A 158 -20.65 23.23 -1.56
N ILE A 159 -21.91 23.69 -1.37
CA ILE A 159 -22.99 22.83 -0.86
C ILE A 159 -23.24 21.65 -1.84
N GLY A 160 -23.30 21.91 -3.15
CA GLY A 160 -23.50 20.87 -4.14
C GLY A 160 -22.40 19.81 -4.10
N VAL A 161 -21.13 20.25 -4.03
CA VAL A 161 -19.98 19.34 -3.90
C VAL A 161 -20.07 18.53 -2.61
N MET A 162 -20.39 19.18 -1.48
CA MET A 162 -20.49 18.52 -0.19
C MET A 162 -21.61 17.47 -0.17
N TRP A 163 -22.76 17.76 -0.78
CA TRP A 163 -23.83 16.79 -0.94
C TRP A 163 -23.43 15.60 -1.81
N THR A 164 -22.77 15.86 -2.93
CA THR A 164 -22.29 14.80 -3.84
C THR A 164 -21.33 13.87 -3.13
N LEU A 165 -20.31 14.42 -2.45
CA LEU A 165 -19.35 13.63 -1.68
C LEU A 165 -20.02 12.88 -0.51
N GLY A 166 -20.99 13.52 0.15
CA GLY A 166 -21.76 12.90 1.23
C GLY A 166 -22.57 11.69 0.74
N ILE A 167 -23.23 11.79 -0.39
CA ILE A 167 -23.98 10.67 -0.99
C ILE A 167 -23.06 9.53 -1.38
N VAL A 168 -21.93 9.84 -2.03
CA VAL A 168 -20.90 8.82 -2.38
C VAL A 168 -20.40 8.10 -1.13
N GLY A 169 -20.13 8.86 -0.06
CA GLY A 169 -19.72 8.28 1.22
C GLY A 169 -20.80 7.42 1.88
N LEU A 170 -22.06 7.86 1.85
CA LEU A 170 -23.21 7.08 2.38
C LEU A 170 -23.43 5.77 1.62
N LEU A 171 -23.20 5.76 0.31
CA LEU A 171 -23.30 4.56 -0.52
C LEU A 171 -22.10 3.61 -0.35
N GLY A 172 -21.11 3.99 0.46
CA GLY A 172 -19.93 3.18 0.73
C GLY A 172 -18.97 3.03 -0.46
N TYR A 173 -19.07 3.89 -1.46
CA TYR A 173 -18.16 3.86 -2.58
C TYR A 173 -16.80 4.42 -2.17
N GLU A 174 -15.73 3.66 -2.45
CA GLU A 174 -14.37 4.15 -2.33
C GLU A 174 -14.08 5.18 -3.42
N LEU A 175 -13.63 6.37 -3.04
CA LEU A 175 -13.12 7.37 -3.98
C LEU A 175 -11.79 6.87 -4.56
N THR A 176 -11.86 6.29 -5.73
CA THR A 176 -10.70 5.84 -6.49
C THR A 176 -10.46 6.77 -7.68
N VAL A 177 -9.23 6.79 -8.22
CA VAL A 177 -8.93 7.54 -9.46
C VAL A 177 -9.85 7.11 -10.61
N LEU A 178 -10.18 5.82 -10.66
CA LEU A 178 -11.09 5.26 -11.66
C LEU A 178 -12.50 5.86 -11.55
N THR A 179 -13.02 6.06 -10.34
CA THR A 179 -14.34 6.70 -10.14
C THR A 179 -14.33 8.16 -10.61
N ALA A 180 -13.26 8.91 -10.34
CA ALA A 180 -13.13 10.29 -10.80
C ALA A 180 -13.06 10.41 -12.33
N ILE A 181 -12.31 9.52 -13.00
CA ILE A 181 -12.21 9.45 -14.46
C ILE A 181 -13.55 9.00 -15.08
N THR A 182 -14.22 8.01 -14.48
CA THR A 182 -15.51 7.50 -15.00
C THR A 182 -16.59 8.56 -14.95
N VAL A 183 -16.67 9.36 -13.88
CA VAL A 183 -17.63 10.47 -13.77
C VAL A 183 -17.35 11.53 -14.84
N SER A 184 -16.08 11.89 -15.08
CA SER A 184 -15.72 12.84 -16.14
C SER A 184 -16.05 12.30 -17.52
N TYR A 185 -15.83 11.00 -17.76
CA TYR A 185 -16.11 10.36 -19.04
C TYR A 185 -17.61 10.20 -19.32
N THR A 186 -18.42 9.88 -18.32
CA THR A 186 -19.89 9.80 -18.46
C THR A 186 -20.52 11.15 -18.72
N HIS A 187 -20.02 12.24 -18.09
CA HIS A 187 -20.48 13.59 -18.38
C HIS A 187 -20.15 14.03 -19.81
N LEU A 188 -18.97 13.72 -20.33
CA LEU A 188 -18.57 14.01 -21.70
C LEU A 188 -19.42 13.23 -22.71
N ARG A 189 -19.70 11.95 -22.44
CA ARG A 189 -20.49 11.09 -23.33
C ARG A 189 -21.99 11.45 -23.34
N ALA A 190 -22.53 11.90 -22.22
CA ALA A 190 -23.91 12.39 -22.15
C ALA A 190 -24.14 13.64 -23.02
N HIS A 191 -23.11 14.47 -23.20
CA HIS A 191 -23.17 15.63 -24.11
C HIS A 191 -23.09 15.26 -25.60
N GLU A 192 -22.43 14.15 -25.95
CA GLU A 192 -22.34 13.70 -27.34
C GLU A 192 -23.63 13.01 -27.82
N THR A 193 -24.32 12.29 -26.96
CA THR A 193 -25.58 11.59 -27.32
C THR A 193 -26.79 12.50 -27.50
N GLN A 194 -26.71 13.77 -27.12
CA GLN A 194 -27.77 14.76 -27.39
C GLN A 194 -27.68 15.46 -28.76
N ARG A 195 -26.71 15.09 -29.60
CA ARG A 195 -26.51 15.71 -30.93
C ARG A 195 -26.97 14.85 -32.12
N TYR A 196 -27.69 13.75 -31.86
CA TYR A 196 -28.32 12.94 -32.93
C TYR A 196 -29.82 12.85 -32.75
#